data_9c665deee6bf0f6d3cfb46dce828d8e2
#
_entry.id   9c665deee6bf0f6d3cfb46dce828d8e2
#
_cell.length_a   1.000
_cell.length_b   1.000
_cell.length_c   1.000
_cell.angle_alpha   90.00
_cell.angle_beta   90.00
_cell.angle_gamma   90.00
#
_symmetry.space_group_name_H-M   'P 1'
#
loop_
_entity.id
_entity.type
_entity.pdbx_description
1 polymer ?
#
loop_
_entity_poly.entity_id
_entity_poly.type
_entity_poly.pdbx_seq_one_letter_code
_entity_poly.pdbx_strand_id
1 'polypeptide(L)'
;MTSTTTRKFHKDKGLVSRMYFTMFMLGFLYAMFAFFLMAAGMQLIFVGGIVGVMVIVQYYMSDRLILMSTGAKEVSPEEEPALYKMIKLLADRYEMPMPKVAIIDTSIPNAFATGRNPKNALVAVTTGIQRRLNERELQAVIGHELAHVANRDMRVLAIANFLVTLTSFLLTMLFWNMLFGGMGGRRGNNGGGLMVVYLVTIIVYFIGQLLVLALTRYREYGADHTGSEISGDPGGLADALEKISGTVNTIPDKDLRKLQTANAFLIIPAALKGEGSMNLFSTHPPLEERVKRLRELEQRMQYGLR
;
A
#
# COMPACT_ATOMS: atom_id res chain seq x y z
N MET A 1 4.80 -32.62 -25.77
CA MET A 1 4.29 -32.69 -24.37
C MET A 1 5.34 -32.07 -23.47
N THR A 2 5.25 -30.78 -23.25
CA THR A 2 6.15 -30.04 -22.34
C THR A 2 5.55 -30.14 -20.95
N SER A 3 6.22 -30.84 -20.05
CA SER A 3 5.88 -30.97 -18.63
C SER A 3 5.82 -29.57 -18.01
N THR A 4 4.61 -29.10 -17.72
CA THR A 4 4.35 -27.95 -16.89
C THR A 4 4.73 -28.32 -15.46
N THR A 5 5.99 -28.16 -15.13
CA THR A 5 6.43 -28.20 -13.72
C THR A 5 5.76 -27.04 -13.01
N THR A 6 4.75 -27.33 -12.21
CA THR A 6 4.14 -26.37 -11.27
C THR A 6 5.25 -25.81 -10.38
N ARG A 7 5.75 -24.62 -10.71
CA ARG A 7 6.71 -23.90 -9.88
C ARG A 7 6.04 -23.61 -8.54
N LYS A 8 6.45 -24.30 -7.47
CA LYS A 8 6.06 -23.93 -6.11
C LYS A 8 6.72 -22.61 -5.77
N PHE A 9 5.93 -21.55 -5.73
CA PHE A 9 6.36 -20.22 -5.31
C PHE A 9 6.78 -20.23 -3.83
N HIS A 10 7.97 -19.74 -3.54
CA HIS A 10 8.53 -19.75 -2.19
C HIS A 10 8.32 -18.38 -1.55
N LYS A 11 7.49 -18.32 -0.51
CA LYS A 11 7.37 -17.12 0.31
C LYS A 11 8.60 -16.99 1.22
N ASP A 12 9.19 -15.81 1.29
CA ASP A 12 10.21 -15.50 2.30
C ASP A 12 9.62 -15.66 3.71
N LYS A 13 9.97 -16.75 4.39
CA LYS A 13 9.45 -17.10 5.72
C LYS A 13 9.80 -16.04 6.77
N GLY A 14 10.97 -15.43 6.66
CA GLY A 14 11.42 -14.37 7.57
C GLY A 14 10.58 -13.12 7.44
N LEU A 15 10.27 -12.72 6.21
CA LEU A 15 9.42 -11.58 5.90
C LEU A 15 7.97 -11.80 6.36
N VAL A 16 7.42 -12.98 6.05
CA VAL A 16 6.06 -13.39 6.49
C VAL A 16 5.95 -13.38 8.02
N SER A 17 6.95 -13.89 8.73
CA SER A 17 6.98 -13.88 10.19
C SER A 17 6.97 -12.45 10.76
N ARG A 18 7.77 -11.54 10.21
CA ARG A 18 7.81 -10.13 10.61
C ARG A 18 6.46 -9.43 10.36
N MET A 19 5.82 -9.73 9.24
CA MET A 19 4.51 -9.23 8.89
C MET A 19 3.43 -9.66 9.91
N TYR A 20 3.36 -10.97 10.24
CA TYR A 20 2.44 -11.48 11.25
C TYR A 20 2.74 -10.91 12.64
N PHE A 21 4.01 -10.78 13.01
CA PHE A 21 4.40 -10.16 14.29
C PHE A 21 3.94 -8.70 14.36
N THR A 22 4.12 -7.92 13.29
CA THR A 22 3.67 -6.52 13.23
C THR A 22 2.13 -6.42 13.32
N MET A 23 1.40 -7.33 12.64
CA MET A 23 -0.06 -7.39 12.75
C MET A 23 -0.52 -7.77 14.16
N PHE A 24 0.18 -8.72 14.80
CA PHE A 24 -0.09 -9.08 16.20
C PHE A 24 0.13 -7.88 17.14
N MET A 25 1.26 -7.17 16.99
CA MET A 25 1.54 -5.95 17.78
C MET A 25 0.48 -4.87 17.57
N LEU A 26 0.04 -4.68 16.33
CA LEU A 26 -1.03 -3.75 16.01
C LEU A 26 -2.34 -4.16 16.69
N GLY A 27 -2.74 -5.42 16.58
CA GLY A 27 -3.94 -5.96 17.23
C GLY A 27 -3.87 -5.85 18.76
N PHE A 28 -2.72 -6.15 19.35
CA PHE A 28 -2.49 -6.03 20.78
C PHE A 28 -2.58 -4.57 21.27
N LEU A 29 -1.93 -3.65 20.57
CA LEU A 29 -2.00 -2.21 20.85
C LEU A 29 -3.46 -1.73 20.92
N TYR A 30 -4.26 -2.08 19.92
CA TYR A 30 -5.65 -1.64 19.86
C TYR A 30 -6.57 -2.38 20.83
N ALA A 31 -6.30 -3.63 21.17
CA ALA A 31 -7.01 -4.34 22.22
C ALA A 31 -6.79 -3.67 23.59
N MET A 32 -5.54 -3.34 23.92
CA MET A 32 -5.20 -2.60 25.14
C MET A 32 -5.82 -1.20 25.15
N PHE A 33 -5.83 -0.51 24.01
CA PHE A 33 -6.46 0.79 23.87
C PHE A 33 -7.97 0.73 24.05
N ALA A 34 -8.65 -0.27 23.47
CA ALA A 34 -10.08 -0.47 23.66
C ALA A 34 -10.42 -0.75 25.14
N PHE A 35 -9.63 -1.59 25.81
CA PHE A 35 -9.78 -1.84 27.23
C PHE A 35 -9.62 -0.54 28.05
N PHE A 36 -8.61 0.28 27.76
CA PHE A 36 -8.40 1.57 28.41
C PHE A 36 -9.61 2.51 28.21
N LEU A 37 -10.13 2.63 26.99
CA LEU A 37 -11.29 3.48 26.69
C LEU A 37 -12.56 3.01 27.43
N MET A 38 -12.78 1.70 27.53
CA MET A 38 -13.89 1.13 28.31
C MET A 38 -13.73 1.41 29.81
N ALA A 39 -12.52 1.25 30.36
CA ALA A 39 -12.22 1.60 31.74
C ALA A 39 -12.40 3.11 32.02
N ALA A 40 -12.19 3.98 31.02
CA ALA A 40 -12.48 5.41 31.08
C ALA A 40 -13.98 5.74 30.90
N GLY A 41 -14.87 4.72 30.81
CA GLY A 41 -16.31 4.90 30.67
C GLY A 41 -16.80 5.28 29.26
N MET A 42 -15.98 5.13 28.22
CA MET A 42 -16.38 5.44 26.84
C MET A 42 -17.22 4.32 26.22
N GLN A 43 -18.33 4.69 25.61
CA GLN A 43 -19.18 3.75 24.86
C GLN A 43 -18.67 3.58 23.44
N LEU A 44 -17.81 2.58 23.21
CA LEU A 44 -17.14 2.34 21.92
C LEU A 44 -18.08 1.87 20.80
N ILE A 45 -19.26 1.35 21.14
CA ILE A 45 -20.16 0.70 20.17
C ILE A 45 -20.64 1.67 19.08
N PHE A 46 -20.93 2.92 19.41
CA PHE A 46 -21.36 3.93 18.44
C PHE A 46 -20.23 4.38 17.53
N VAL A 47 -19.04 4.64 18.11
CA VAL A 47 -17.87 5.07 17.35
C VAL A 47 -17.40 3.94 16.43
N GLY A 48 -17.31 2.71 16.96
CA GLY A 48 -16.95 1.53 16.18
C GLY A 48 -17.95 1.23 15.06
N GLY A 49 -19.23 1.45 15.31
CA GLY A 49 -20.29 1.29 14.32
C GLY A 49 -20.16 2.28 13.15
N ILE A 50 -20.00 3.56 13.44
CA ILE A 50 -19.82 4.61 12.40
C ILE A 50 -18.57 4.35 11.55
N VAL A 51 -17.43 4.12 12.21
CA VAL A 51 -16.17 3.86 11.51
C VAL A 51 -16.24 2.54 10.74
N GLY A 52 -16.89 1.51 11.30
CA GLY A 52 -17.13 0.25 10.60
C GLY A 52 -17.90 0.44 9.29
N VAL A 53 -18.98 1.22 9.32
CA VAL A 53 -19.76 1.56 8.11
C VAL A 53 -18.89 2.33 7.11
N MET A 54 -18.14 3.33 7.57
CA MET A 54 -17.24 4.11 6.70
C MET A 54 -16.22 3.22 5.99
N VAL A 55 -15.60 2.27 6.70
CA VAL A 55 -14.61 1.35 6.12
C VAL A 55 -15.24 0.36 5.14
N ILE A 56 -16.44 -0.15 5.46
CA ILE A 56 -17.19 -1.00 4.54
C ILE A 56 -17.47 -0.23 3.25
N VAL A 57 -17.99 0.99 3.34
CA VAL A 57 -18.24 1.84 2.17
C VAL A 57 -16.95 2.11 1.39
N GLN A 58 -15.88 2.51 2.06
CA GLN A 58 -14.58 2.73 1.44
C GLN A 58 -14.04 1.47 0.75
N TYR A 59 -14.14 0.29 1.38
CA TYR A 59 -13.70 -0.97 0.81
C TYR A 59 -14.45 -1.33 -0.49
N TYR A 60 -15.77 -1.15 -0.52
CA TYR A 60 -16.58 -1.46 -1.70
C TYR A 60 -16.49 -0.39 -2.79
N MET A 61 -16.19 0.86 -2.43
CA MET A 61 -16.08 1.97 -3.38
C MET A 61 -14.64 2.24 -3.84
N SER A 62 -13.62 1.59 -3.24
CA SER A 62 -12.21 1.87 -3.49
C SER A 62 -11.85 1.85 -4.98
N ASP A 63 -12.31 0.84 -5.71
CA ASP A 63 -12.01 0.66 -7.14
C ASP A 63 -12.52 1.85 -7.97
N ARG A 64 -13.77 2.27 -7.73
CA ARG A 64 -14.38 3.42 -8.44
C ARG A 64 -13.74 4.74 -8.04
N LEU A 65 -13.45 4.93 -6.76
CA LEU A 65 -12.81 6.14 -6.27
C LEU A 65 -11.42 6.32 -6.87
N ILE A 66 -10.65 5.25 -7.00
CA ILE A 66 -9.32 5.27 -7.60
C ILE A 66 -9.42 5.61 -9.09
N LEU A 67 -10.29 4.93 -9.85
CA LEU A 67 -10.51 5.26 -11.26
C LEU A 67 -10.90 6.73 -11.47
N MET A 68 -11.81 7.25 -10.64
CA MET A 68 -12.25 8.64 -10.73
C MET A 68 -11.15 9.63 -10.33
N SER A 69 -10.38 9.34 -9.27
CA SER A 69 -9.35 10.24 -8.76
C SER A 69 -8.08 10.28 -9.61
N THR A 70 -7.77 9.18 -10.29
CA THR A 70 -6.58 9.07 -11.14
C THR A 70 -6.84 9.35 -12.62
N GLY A 71 -8.12 9.44 -13.02
CA GLY A 71 -8.50 9.56 -14.43
C GLY A 71 -8.20 8.30 -15.24
N ALA A 72 -8.02 7.15 -14.58
CA ALA A 72 -7.77 5.88 -15.25
C ALA A 72 -8.97 5.45 -16.10
N LYS A 73 -8.70 5.05 -17.33
CA LYS A 73 -9.71 4.54 -18.28
C LYS A 73 -9.48 3.04 -18.48
N GLU A 74 -10.51 2.23 -18.21
CA GLU A 74 -10.47 0.81 -18.59
C GLU A 74 -10.33 0.71 -20.12
N VAL A 75 -9.45 -0.16 -20.56
CA VAL A 75 -9.17 -0.40 -21.99
C VAL A 75 -9.50 -1.84 -22.36
N SER A 76 -9.78 -2.07 -23.63
CA SER A 76 -10.06 -3.40 -24.17
C SER A 76 -8.78 -4.08 -24.71
N PRO A 77 -8.82 -5.41 -24.96
CA PRO A 77 -7.70 -6.12 -25.59
C PRO A 77 -7.38 -5.61 -26.99
N GLU A 78 -8.36 -5.01 -27.70
CA GLU A 78 -8.21 -4.45 -29.03
C GLU A 78 -7.51 -3.08 -28.99
N GLU A 79 -7.72 -2.31 -27.92
CA GLU A 79 -7.11 -0.98 -27.72
C GLU A 79 -5.64 -1.09 -27.29
N GLU A 80 -5.34 -2.07 -26.40
CA GLU A 80 -3.97 -2.24 -25.85
C GLU A 80 -3.52 -3.71 -25.90
N PRO A 81 -3.37 -4.31 -27.10
CA PRO A 81 -3.14 -5.74 -27.27
C PRO A 81 -1.82 -6.22 -26.64
N ALA A 82 -0.75 -5.43 -26.73
CA ALA A 82 0.56 -5.78 -26.17
C ALA A 82 0.51 -5.84 -24.63
N LEU A 83 -0.09 -4.84 -24.00
CA LEU A 83 -0.23 -4.76 -22.54
C LEU A 83 -1.14 -5.89 -22.04
N TYR A 84 -2.27 -6.15 -22.69
CA TYR A 84 -3.14 -7.25 -22.35
C TYR A 84 -2.46 -8.61 -22.42
N LYS A 85 -1.69 -8.86 -23.49
CA LYS A 85 -0.93 -10.11 -23.67
C LYS A 85 0.10 -10.27 -22.56
N MET A 86 0.80 -9.20 -22.19
CA MET A 86 1.80 -9.22 -21.11
C MET A 86 1.16 -9.53 -19.76
N ILE A 87 0.10 -8.82 -19.39
CA ILE A 87 -0.61 -9.03 -18.11
C ILE A 87 -1.21 -10.44 -18.06
N LYS A 88 -1.80 -10.90 -19.15
CA LYS A 88 -2.36 -12.26 -19.23
C LYS A 88 -1.29 -13.32 -19.01
N LEU A 89 -0.14 -13.18 -19.67
CA LEU A 89 0.99 -14.11 -19.49
C LEU A 89 1.42 -14.22 -18.03
N LEU A 90 1.50 -13.09 -17.34
CA LEU A 90 1.91 -13.03 -15.94
C LEU A 90 0.84 -13.57 -14.99
N ALA A 91 -0.43 -13.24 -15.25
CA ALA A 91 -1.56 -13.76 -14.49
C ALA A 91 -1.69 -15.28 -14.62
N ASP A 92 -1.57 -15.81 -15.85
CA ASP A 92 -1.63 -17.25 -16.13
C ASP A 92 -0.46 -18.00 -15.43
N ARG A 93 0.75 -17.43 -15.38
CA ARG A 93 1.89 -18.03 -14.66
C ARG A 93 1.65 -18.23 -13.17
N TYR A 94 0.84 -17.35 -12.56
CA TYR A 94 0.52 -17.40 -11.13
C TYR A 94 -0.88 -17.95 -10.85
N GLU A 95 -1.53 -18.53 -11.86
CA GLU A 95 -2.88 -19.10 -11.76
C GLU A 95 -3.91 -18.08 -11.22
N MET A 96 -3.74 -16.80 -11.57
CA MET A 96 -4.65 -15.73 -11.18
C MET A 96 -5.67 -15.42 -12.26
N PRO A 97 -6.90 -15.03 -11.89
CA PRO A 97 -7.83 -14.47 -12.84
C PRO A 97 -7.22 -13.24 -13.53
N MET A 98 -7.49 -13.08 -14.84
CA MET A 98 -7.09 -11.89 -15.59
C MET A 98 -7.66 -10.63 -14.92
N PRO A 99 -6.84 -9.67 -14.48
CA PRO A 99 -7.33 -8.41 -13.94
C PRO A 99 -7.87 -7.52 -15.06
N LYS A 100 -8.70 -6.55 -14.71
CA LYS A 100 -9.04 -5.45 -15.60
C LYS A 100 -7.80 -4.62 -15.86
N VAL A 101 -7.69 -4.03 -17.05
CA VAL A 101 -6.57 -3.21 -17.46
C VAL A 101 -7.05 -1.78 -17.66
N ALA A 102 -6.30 -0.82 -17.15
CA ALA A 102 -6.59 0.60 -17.33
C ALA A 102 -5.34 1.38 -17.71
N ILE A 103 -5.54 2.44 -18.47
CA ILE A 103 -4.49 3.40 -18.85
C ILE A 103 -4.78 4.76 -18.20
N ILE A 104 -3.72 5.40 -17.75
CA ILE A 104 -3.74 6.78 -17.27
C ILE A 104 -2.87 7.61 -18.20
N ASP A 105 -3.48 8.60 -18.86
CA ASP A 105 -2.75 9.48 -19.75
C ASP A 105 -2.02 10.57 -18.96
N THR A 106 -0.79 10.26 -18.61
CA THR A 106 0.12 11.16 -17.89
C THR A 106 1.58 10.84 -18.24
N SER A 107 2.43 11.86 -18.26
CA SER A 107 3.87 11.69 -18.47
C SER A 107 4.61 11.12 -17.27
N ILE A 108 3.96 11.04 -16.11
CA ILE A 108 4.55 10.53 -14.87
C ILE A 108 4.63 9.01 -14.96
N PRO A 109 5.83 8.41 -14.84
CA PRO A 109 5.96 6.96 -14.90
C PRO A 109 5.41 6.31 -13.62
N ASN A 110 4.28 5.60 -13.76
CA ASN A 110 3.66 4.88 -12.66
C ASN A 110 2.85 3.68 -13.17
N ALA A 111 2.74 2.67 -12.32
CA ALA A 111 1.76 1.60 -12.43
C ALA A 111 1.25 1.27 -11.03
N PHE A 112 0.06 0.74 -10.90
CA PHE A 112 -0.46 0.22 -9.64
C PHE A 112 -1.52 -0.84 -9.89
N ALA A 113 -1.64 -1.76 -8.93
CA ALA A 113 -2.77 -2.66 -8.87
C ALA A 113 -3.70 -2.28 -7.72
N THR A 114 -4.99 -2.41 -7.97
CA THR A 114 -6.03 -2.22 -6.97
C THR A 114 -7.08 -3.33 -7.09
N GLY A 115 -7.97 -3.41 -6.12
CA GLY A 115 -9.06 -4.39 -6.13
C GLY A 115 -9.22 -5.11 -4.80
N ARG A 116 -10.46 -5.34 -4.42
CA ARG A 116 -10.81 -6.00 -3.14
C ARG A 116 -10.41 -7.48 -3.07
N ASN A 117 -10.18 -8.13 -4.19
CA ASN A 117 -9.71 -9.51 -4.29
C ASN A 117 -9.19 -9.81 -5.71
N PRO A 118 -8.51 -10.95 -5.95
CA PRO A 118 -7.98 -11.29 -7.27
C PRO A 118 -9.02 -11.32 -8.41
N LYS A 119 -10.29 -11.67 -8.11
CA LYS A 119 -11.36 -11.70 -9.13
C LYS A 119 -11.82 -10.30 -9.55
N ASN A 120 -11.60 -9.30 -8.72
CA ASN A 120 -11.96 -7.90 -8.96
C ASN A 120 -10.72 -7.01 -8.97
N ALA A 121 -9.60 -7.55 -9.42
CA ALA A 121 -8.36 -6.80 -9.55
C ALA A 121 -8.38 -5.92 -10.81
N LEU A 122 -7.70 -4.79 -10.72
CA LEU A 122 -7.44 -3.87 -11.81
C LEU A 122 -5.97 -3.48 -11.75
N VAL A 123 -5.30 -3.53 -12.91
CA VAL A 123 -3.93 -3.03 -13.09
C VAL A 123 -4.01 -1.77 -13.94
N ALA A 124 -3.54 -0.66 -13.41
CA ALA A 124 -3.46 0.61 -14.11
C ALA A 124 -2.01 0.92 -14.44
N VAL A 125 -1.77 1.37 -15.68
CA VAL A 125 -0.45 1.71 -16.21
C VAL A 125 -0.50 3.10 -16.82
N THR A 126 0.48 3.95 -16.56
CA THR A 126 0.55 5.28 -17.17
C THR A 126 1.21 5.23 -18.55
N THR A 127 0.81 6.15 -19.44
CA THR A 127 1.51 6.34 -20.72
C THR A 127 2.98 6.73 -20.51
N GLY A 128 3.28 7.40 -19.39
CA GLY A 128 4.65 7.76 -19.00
C GLY A 128 5.55 6.56 -18.73
N ILE A 129 5.07 5.54 -18.01
CA ILE A 129 5.87 4.34 -17.72
C ILE A 129 6.06 3.48 -18.97
N GLN A 130 5.01 3.33 -19.81
CA GLN A 130 5.10 2.59 -21.07
C GLN A 130 6.15 3.18 -22.03
N ARG A 131 6.29 4.52 -22.07
CA ARG A 131 7.30 5.19 -22.88
C ARG A 131 8.72 5.10 -22.32
N ARG A 132 8.83 4.92 -21.01
CA ARG A 132 10.11 4.98 -20.28
C ARG A 132 10.78 3.63 -20.15
N LEU A 133 10.00 2.60 -19.89
CA LEU A 133 10.49 1.26 -19.66
C LEU A 133 10.50 0.45 -20.96
N ASN A 134 11.50 -0.41 -21.12
CA ASN A 134 11.45 -1.44 -22.13
C ASN A 134 10.48 -2.57 -21.71
N GLU A 135 10.19 -3.51 -22.62
CA GLU A 135 9.25 -4.59 -22.38
C GLU A 135 9.62 -5.45 -21.17
N ARG A 136 10.92 -5.76 -21.00
CA ARG A 136 11.43 -6.54 -19.87
C ARG A 136 11.19 -5.83 -18.54
N GLU A 137 11.52 -4.54 -18.45
CA GLU A 137 11.35 -3.70 -17.28
C GLU A 137 9.87 -3.52 -16.93
N LEU A 138 9.03 -3.25 -17.93
CA LEU A 138 7.59 -3.10 -17.76
C LEU A 138 6.95 -4.40 -17.27
N GLN A 139 7.36 -5.53 -17.82
CA GLN A 139 6.92 -6.86 -17.40
C GLN A 139 7.26 -7.12 -15.92
N ALA A 140 8.45 -6.74 -15.48
CA ALA A 140 8.87 -6.91 -14.10
C ALA A 140 8.06 -6.02 -13.13
N VAL A 141 7.78 -4.77 -13.52
CA VAL A 141 6.90 -3.85 -12.76
C VAL A 141 5.48 -4.40 -12.67
N ILE A 142 4.90 -4.85 -13.77
CA ILE A 142 3.55 -5.45 -13.76
C ILE A 142 3.54 -6.72 -12.89
N GLY A 143 4.61 -7.51 -12.91
CA GLY A 143 4.78 -8.66 -12.02
C GLY A 143 4.73 -8.26 -10.54
N HIS A 144 5.39 -7.15 -10.17
CA HIS A 144 5.34 -6.57 -8.83
C HIS A 144 3.92 -6.14 -8.44
N GLU A 145 3.21 -5.45 -9.34
CA GLU A 145 1.83 -5.03 -9.10
C GLU A 145 0.87 -6.23 -8.93
N LEU A 146 1.04 -7.25 -9.75
CA LEU A 146 0.27 -8.49 -9.63
C LEU A 146 0.58 -9.25 -8.33
N ALA A 147 1.80 -9.13 -7.80
CA ALA A 147 2.17 -9.71 -6.52
C ALA A 147 1.35 -9.13 -5.36
N HIS A 148 1.04 -7.83 -5.35
CA HIS A 148 0.15 -7.22 -4.37
C HIS A 148 -1.25 -7.83 -4.38
N VAL A 149 -1.76 -8.13 -5.58
CA VAL A 149 -3.05 -8.82 -5.75
C VAL A 149 -2.97 -10.26 -5.23
N ALA A 150 -1.92 -10.99 -5.62
CA ALA A 150 -1.67 -12.38 -5.24
C ALA A 150 -1.51 -12.54 -3.72
N ASN A 151 -0.78 -11.63 -3.09
CA ASN A 151 -0.54 -11.61 -1.64
C ASN A 151 -1.75 -11.11 -0.84
N ARG A 152 -2.80 -10.64 -1.51
CA ARG A 152 -4.01 -10.05 -0.90
C ARG A 152 -3.71 -8.84 -0.02
N ASP A 153 -2.73 -8.08 -0.39
CA ASP A 153 -2.19 -6.96 0.35
C ASP A 153 -3.23 -5.90 0.69
N MET A 154 -4.19 -5.67 -0.20
CA MET A 154 -5.28 -4.73 0.03
C MET A 154 -6.13 -5.04 1.26
N ARG A 155 -6.33 -6.34 1.59
CA ARG A 155 -7.08 -6.74 2.79
C ARG A 155 -6.31 -6.46 4.06
N VAL A 156 -5.02 -6.73 4.06
CA VAL A 156 -4.13 -6.50 5.21
C VAL A 156 -4.08 -5.01 5.53
N LEU A 157 -3.91 -4.17 4.50
CA LEU A 157 -3.91 -2.72 4.66
C LEU A 157 -5.28 -2.16 5.07
N ALA A 158 -6.36 -2.71 4.54
CA ALA A 158 -7.70 -2.25 4.92
C ALA A 158 -7.94 -2.44 6.43
N ILE A 159 -7.54 -3.58 6.98
CA ILE A 159 -7.65 -3.86 8.43
C ILE A 159 -6.73 -2.93 9.23
N ALA A 160 -5.47 -2.79 8.82
CA ALA A 160 -4.49 -1.96 9.51
C ALA A 160 -4.90 -0.47 9.50
N ASN A 161 -5.32 0.04 8.35
CA ASN A 161 -5.77 1.43 8.21
C ASN A 161 -7.11 1.70 8.91
N PHE A 162 -7.99 0.71 9.03
CA PHE A 162 -9.22 0.85 9.82
C PHE A 162 -8.93 1.32 11.24
N LEU A 163 -7.99 0.64 11.91
CA LEU A 163 -7.64 0.94 13.30
C LEU A 163 -7.05 2.35 13.44
N VAL A 164 -6.19 2.76 12.49
CA VAL A 164 -5.62 4.10 12.47
C VAL A 164 -6.68 5.16 12.18
N THR A 165 -7.60 4.89 11.25
CA THR A 165 -8.73 5.79 10.94
C THR A 165 -9.64 5.95 12.15
N LEU A 166 -9.92 4.87 12.88
CA LEU A 166 -10.70 4.89 14.12
C LEU A 166 -10.07 5.82 15.17
N THR A 167 -8.76 5.69 15.40
CA THR A 167 -8.06 6.57 16.36
C THR A 167 -8.00 8.02 15.89
N SER A 168 -7.81 8.27 14.60
CA SER A 168 -7.86 9.62 14.02
C SER A 168 -9.23 10.27 14.20
N PHE A 169 -10.30 9.51 13.98
CA PHE A 169 -11.67 9.97 14.22
C PHE A 169 -11.91 10.29 15.70
N LEU A 170 -11.46 9.41 16.60
CA LEU A 170 -11.55 9.63 18.04
C LEU A 170 -10.78 10.89 18.47
N LEU A 171 -9.57 11.11 17.95
CA LEU A 171 -8.79 12.33 18.21
C LEU A 171 -9.56 13.58 17.81
N THR A 172 -10.12 13.57 16.60
CA THR A 172 -10.91 14.69 16.10
C THR A 172 -12.14 14.95 16.98
N MET A 173 -12.86 13.89 17.36
CA MET A 173 -14.05 13.98 18.21
C MET A 173 -13.70 14.51 19.62
N LEU A 174 -12.63 14.01 20.23
CA LEU A 174 -12.16 14.45 21.53
C LEU A 174 -11.68 15.92 21.48
N PHE A 175 -10.95 16.30 20.44
CA PHE A 175 -10.51 17.69 20.23
C PHE A 175 -11.69 18.65 20.19
N TRP A 176 -12.70 18.37 19.36
CA TRP A 176 -13.90 19.21 19.28
C TRP A 176 -14.70 19.23 20.59
N ASN A 177 -14.78 18.09 21.30
CA ASN A 177 -15.40 18.02 22.60
C ASN A 177 -14.68 18.89 23.64
N MET A 178 -13.35 18.88 23.65
CA MET A 178 -12.55 19.73 24.54
C MET A 178 -12.72 21.22 24.20
N LEU A 179 -12.82 21.58 22.91
CA LEU A 179 -12.91 22.96 22.47
C LEU A 179 -14.31 23.54 22.73
N PHE A 180 -15.36 22.81 22.45
CA PHE A 180 -16.75 23.29 22.51
C PHE A 180 -17.56 22.70 23.67
N GLY A 181 -17.16 21.56 24.24
CA GLY A 181 -17.87 20.90 25.34
C GLY A 181 -17.86 21.72 26.65
N GLY A 182 -16.91 22.65 26.80
CA GLY A 182 -16.83 23.57 27.93
C GLY A 182 -17.83 24.75 27.85
N MET A 183 -18.44 25.01 26.69
CA MET A 183 -19.42 26.11 26.49
C MET A 183 -20.83 25.77 26.98
N GLY A 184 -21.13 24.50 27.29
CA GLY A 184 -22.47 24.03 27.68
C GLY A 184 -22.76 23.95 29.18
N GLY A 185 -22.03 24.67 30.03
CA GLY A 185 -22.42 24.92 31.43
C GLY A 185 -22.32 23.74 32.41
N ARG A 186 -21.85 22.56 32.02
CA ARG A 186 -21.55 21.45 32.94
C ARG A 186 -20.05 21.42 33.26
N ARG A 187 -19.63 22.34 34.12
CA ARG A 187 -18.31 22.37 34.79
C ARG A 187 -18.25 21.23 35.83
N GLY A 188 -18.42 19.99 35.40
CA GLY A 188 -18.15 18.81 36.21
C GLY A 188 -16.67 18.47 36.13
N ASN A 189 -16.11 17.98 37.23
CA ASN A 189 -14.71 17.63 37.53
C ASN A 189 -14.01 16.64 36.55
N ASN A 190 -14.52 16.45 35.33
CA ASN A 190 -14.06 15.44 34.35
C ASN A 190 -13.06 15.99 33.29
N GLY A 191 -12.67 17.27 33.35
CA GLY A 191 -11.72 17.84 32.36
C GLY A 191 -10.35 17.15 32.35
N GLY A 192 -9.87 16.74 33.53
CA GLY A 192 -8.61 15.99 33.65
C GLY A 192 -8.67 14.60 33.01
N GLY A 193 -9.78 13.88 33.16
CA GLY A 193 -9.96 12.55 32.59
C GLY A 193 -9.98 12.56 31.06
N LEU A 194 -10.70 13.51 30.46
CA LEU A 194 -10.73 13.68 28.99
C LEU A 194 -9.37 14.04 28.42
N MET A 195 -8.59 14.86 29.12
CA MET A 195 -7.22 15.20 28.69
C MET A 195 -6.31 13.97 28.67
N VAL A 196 -6.40 13.11 29.68
CA VAL A 196 -5.64 11.84 29.72
C VAL A 196 -6.05 10.93 28.56
N VAL A 197 -7.35 10.78 28.31
CA VAL A 197 -7.85 9.99 27.17
C VAL A 197 -7.31 10.55 25.84
N TYR A 198 -7.34 11.85 25.68
CA TYR A 198 -6.82 12.52 24.45
C TYR A 198 -5.32 12.24 24.26
N LEU A 199 -4.50 12.43 25.30
CA LEU A 199 -3.05 12.19 25.23
C LEU A 199 -2.73 10.71 24.92
N VAL A 200 -3.40 9.78 25.59
CA VAL A 200 -3.23 8.34 25.30
C VAL A 200 -3.63 8.03 23.87
N THR A 201 -4.71 8.63 23.36
CA THR A 201 -5.15 8.43 21.97
C THR A 201 -4.11 8.95 20.97
N ILE A 202 -3.44 10.08 21.24
CA ILE A 202 -2.33 10.59 20.41
C ILE A 202 -1.19 9.56 20.34
N ILE A 203 -0.79 9.01 21.49
CA ILE A 203 0.30 8.03 21.56
C ILE A 203 -0.06 6.76 20.78
N VAL A 204 -1.27 6.25 20.97
CA VAL A 204 -1.77 5.06 20.26
C VAL A 204 -1.85 5.30 18.75
N TYR A 205 -2.35 6.47 18.34
CA TYR A 205 -2.39 6.87 16.93
C TYR A 205 -0.98 6.87 16.31
N PHE A 206 -0.03 7.48 16.99
CA PHE A 206 1.35 7.58 16.51
C PHE A 206 2.03 6.21 16.40
N ILE A 207 1.93 5.37 17.45
CA ILE A 207 2.46 4.00 17.43
C ILE A 207 1.77 3.17 16.34
N GLY A 208 0.44 3.28 16.21
CA GLY A 208 -0.32 2.63 15.17
C GLY A 208 0.16 2.99 13.77
N GLN A 209 0.42 4.28 13.51
CA GLN A 209 0.99 4.75 12.25
C GLN A 209 2.36 4.13 11.96
N LEU A 210 3.26 4.08 12.95
CA LEU A 210 4.58 3.46 12.78
C LEU A 210 4.48 1.97 12.45
N LEU A 211 3.55 1.24 13.08
CA LEU A 211 3.31 -0.18 12.80
C LEU A 211 2.74 -0.38 11.39
N VAL A 212 1.82 0.48 10.95
CA VAL A 212 1.28 0.44 9.58
C VAL A 212 2.37 0.72 8.54
N LEU A 213 3.23 1.70 8.79
CA LEU A 213 4.38 1.99 7.92
C LEU A 213 5.37 0.81 7.85
N ALA A 214 5.63 0.14 8.98
CA ALA A 214 6.46 -1.06 8.98
C ALA A 214 5.81 -2.20 8.18
N LEU A 215 4.50 -2.41 8.36
CA LEU A 215 3.73 -3.39 7.62
C LEU A 215 3.76 -3.13 6.11
N THR A 216 3.59 -1.87 5.70
CA THR A 216 3.65 -1.47 4.28
C THR A 216 5.02 -1.80 3.68
N ARG A 217 6.11 -1.48 4.38
CA ARG A 217 7.48 -1.81 3.92
C ARG A 217 7.70 -3.31 3.77
N TYR A 218 7.23 -4.14 4.70
CA TYR A 218 7.35 -5.61 4.58
C TYR A 218 6.55 -6.14 3.39
N ARG A 219 5.41 -5.53 3.07
CA ARG A 219 4.61 -5.89 1.89
C ARG A 219 5.31 -5.54 0.59
N GLU A 220 5.96 -4.39 0.51
CA GLU A 220 6.78 -4.03 -0.65
C GLU A 220 7.87 -5.06 -0.91
N TYR A 221 8.62 -5.46 0.12
CA TYR A 221 9.62 -6.52 -0.02
C TYR A 221 9.00 -7.86 -0.42
N GLY A 222 7.80 -8.17 0.09
CA GLY A 222 7.04 -9.34 -0.31
C GLY A 222 6.60 -9.30 -1.76
N ALA A 223 6.18 -8.12 -2.24
CA ALA A 223 5.82 -7.91 -3.63
C ALA A 223 7.04 -7.94 -4.56
N ASP A 224 8.18 -7.40 -4.14
CA ASP A 224 9.45 -7.52 -4.87
C ASP A 224 9.85 -8.98 -5.08
N HIS A 225 9.76 -9.80 -4.03
CA HIS A 225 10.07 -11.23 -4.11
C HIS A 225 9.06 -11.99 -4.98
N THR A 226 7.77 -11.88 -4.68
CA THR A 226 6.71 -12.59 -5.40
C THR A 226 6.61 -12.12 -6.86
N GLY A 227 6.76 -10.81 -7.09
CA GLY A 227 6.76 -10.22 -8.43
C GLY A 227 7.93 -10.68 -9.29
N SER A 228 9.09 -10.84 -8.65
CA SER A 228 10.27 -11.46 -9.29
C SER A 228 10.04 -12.91 -9.69
N GLU A 229 9.29 -13.69 -8.89
CA GLU A 229 8.91 -15.04 -9.26
C GLU A 229 7.86 -15.06 -10.41
N ILE A 230 6.89 -14.12 -10.39
CA ILE A 230 5.86 -13.97 -11.44
C ILE A 230 6.50 -13.59 -12.78
N SER A 231 7.35 -12.58 -12.78
CA SER A 231 8.04 -12.11 -14.00
C SER A 231 9.17 -13.05 -14.43
N GLY A 232 9.83 -13.68 -13.47
CA GLY A 232 11.05 -14.45 -13.65
C GLY A 232 12.30 -13.57 -13.79
N ASP A 233 12.21 -12.28 -13.47
CA ASP A 233 13.26 -11.31 -13.71
C ASP A 233 13.37 -10.24 -12.59
N PRO A 234 14.03 -10.56 -11.47
CA PRO A 234 14.29 -9.57 -10.41
C PRO A 234 15.20 -8.43 -10.86
N GLY A 235 16.15 -8.70 -11.77
CA GLY A 235 17.03 -7.68 -12.33
C GLY A 235 16.28 -6.64 -13.15
N GLY A 236 15.27 -7.07 -13.93
CA GLY A 236 14.38 -6.17 -14.67
C GLY A 236 13.60 -5.22 -13.77
N LEU A 237 13.16 -5.69 -12.59
CA LEU A 237 12.51 -4.84 -11.60
C LEU A 237 13.50 -3.83 -10.99
N ALA A 238 14.73 -4.26 -10.67
CA ALA A 238 15.76 -3.35 -10.16
C ALA A 238 16.07 -2.24 -11.18
N ASP A 239 16.30 -2.60 -12.46
CA ASP A 239 16.55 -1.66 -13.55
C ASP A 239 15.40 -0.64 -13.71
N ALA A 240 14.13 -1.15 -13.64
CA ALA A 240 12.94 -0.32 -13.73
C ALA A 240 12.85 0.70 -12.58
N LEU A 241 13.07 0.25 -11.34
CA LEU A 241 13.03 1.12 -10.16
C LEU A 241 14.09 2.24 -10.23
N GLU A 242 15.33 1.91 -10.63
CA GLU A 242 16.41 2.89 -10.81
C GLU A 242 16.02 3.93 -11.89
N LYS A 243 15.45 3.48 -13.01
CA LYS A 243 15.05 4.33 -14.13
C LYS A 243 13.89 5.26 -13.78
N ILE A 244 12.88 4.75 -13.08
CA ILE A 244 11.73 5.53 -12.61
C ILE A 244 12.20 6.59 -11.60
N SER A 245 13.04 6.20 -10.63
CA SER A 245 13.58 7.12 -9.61
C SER A 245 14.37 8.26 -10.24
N GLY A 246 15.25 7.97 -11.20
CA GLY A 246 15.98 8.99 -11.95
C GLY A 246 15.06 9.99 -12.64
N THR A 247 13.88 9.54 -13.10
CA THR A 247 12.89 10.40 -13.75
C THR A 247 12.14 11.28 -12.75
N VAL A 248 11.69 10.70 -11.64
CA VAL A 248 10.96 11.44 -10.58
C VAL A 248 11.82 12.56 -10.05
N ASN A 249 13.13 12.35 -9.89
CA ASN A 249 14.10 13.38 -9.48
C ASN A 249 14.24 14.56 -10.45
N THR A 250 13.82 14.42 -11.70
CA THR A 250 13.85 15.50 -12.70
C THR A 250 12.54 16.29 -12.81
N ILE A 251 11.47 15.80 -12.18
CA ILE A 251 10.16 16.48 -12.19
C ILE A 251 10.23 17.72 -11.28
N PRO A 252 9.68 18.88 -11.73
CA PRO A 252 9.63 20.09 -10.91
C PRO A 252 8.79 19.89 -9.63
N ASP A 253 9.21 20.45 -8.51
CA ASP A 253 8.51 20.33 -7.21
C ASP A 253 7.04 20.76 -7.25
N LYS A 254 6.69 21.70 -8.14
CA LYS A 254 5.31 22.16 -8.34
C LYS A 254 4.38 21.03 -8.83
N ASP A 255 4.89 20.17 -9.71
CA ASP A 255 4.13 19.04 -10.25
C ASP A 255 4.17 17.85 -9.29
N LEU A 256 5.27 17.66 -8.56
CA LEU A 256 5.37 16.67 -7.48
C LEU A 256 4.35 16.93 -6.35
N ARG A 257 4.06 18.19 -6.01
CA ARG A 257 3.03 18.51 -4.99
C ARG A 257 1.61 18.10 -5.41
N LYS A 258 1.30 18.15 -6.70
CA LYS A 258 0.00 17.64 -7.22
C LYS A 258 -0.10 16.14 -7.08
N LEU A 259 1.05 15.45 -7.03
CA LEU A 259 1.15 14.01 -6.85
C LEU A 259 1.13 13.56 -5.40
N GLN A 260 1.32 14.46 -4.41
CA GLN A 260 1.32 14.10 -3.00
C GLN A 260 0.02 13.43 -2.55
N THR A 261 -1.11 13.81 -3.12
CA THR A 261 -2.40 13.14 -2.89
C THR A 261 -2.45 11.72 -3.48
N ALA A 262 -1.61 11.43 -4.49
CA ALA A 262 -1.49 10.13 -5.13
C ALA A 262 -0.26 9.32 -4.66
N ASN A 263 0.55 9.85 -3.73
CA ASN A 263 1.81 9.23 -3.27
C ASN A 263 1.65 7.78 -2.78
N ALA A 264 0.49 7.45 -2.21
CA ALA A 264 0.18 6.09 -1.76
C ALA A 264 0.07 5.07 -2.92
N PHE A 265 -0.04 5.54 -4.17
CA PHE A 265 -0.17 4.73 -5.38
C PHE A 265 1.04 4.86 -6.32
N LEU A 266 2.10 5.57 -5.91
CA LEU A 266 3.31 5.67 -6.70
C LEU A 266 4.24 4.50 -6.39
N ILE A 267 4.80 3.86 -7.40
CA ILE A 267 5.83 2.81 -7.27
C ILE A 267 7.06 3.33 -6.51
N ILE A 268 7.39 4.60 -6.71
CA ILE A 268 8.45 5.31 -6.00
C ILE A 268 7.83 6.61 -5.45
N PRO A 269 7.92 6.84 -4.13
CA PRO A 269 7.38 8.06 -3.53
C PRO A 269 8.08 9.28 -4.13
N ALA A 270 7.28 10.30 -4.47
CA ALA A 270 7.80 11.59 -4.87
C ALA A 270 8.36 12.30 -3.61
N ALA A 271 9.64 12.13 -3.31
CA ALA A 271 10.32 12.88 -2.28
C ALA A 271 10.59 14.30 -2.78
N LEU A 272 10.23 15.32 -1.99
CA LEU A 272 10.61 16.70 -2.28
C LEU A 272 12.12 16.84 -2.11
N LYS A 273 12.75 17.60 -3.00
CA LYS A 273 14.19 17.92 -2.92
C LYS A 273 14.50 18.58 -1.55
N GLY A 274 15.32 17.94 -0.73
CA GLY A 274 15.74 18.46 0.59
C GLY A 274 15.23 17.66 1.79
N GLU A 275 14.32 16.73 1.63
CA GLU A 275 14.00 15.78 2.71
C GLU A 275 15.07 14.69 2.75
N GLY A 276 15.96 14.78 3.71
CA GLY A 276 17.07 13.84 3.91
C GLY A 276 16.59 12.38 4.04
N SER A 277 17.48 11.46 3.75
CA SER A 277 17.30 10.01 3.57
C SER A 277 16.74 9.21 4.77
N MET A 278 16.26 9.84 5.84
CA MET A 278 15.64 9.16 7.00
C MET A 278 14.13 9.37 7.04
N ASN A 279 13.43 8.94 5.99
CA ASN A 279 11.97 8.96 6.01
C ASN A 279 11.41 7.73 6.77
N LEU A 280 11.41 7.81 8.12
CA LEU A 280 10.65 6.87 8.98
C LEU A 280 9.16 6.85 8.60
N PHE A 281 8.67 7.92 7.98
CA PHE A 281 7.29 8.12 7.54
C PHE A 281 7.05 7.78 6.07
N SER A 282 8.06 7.27 5.34
CA SER A 282 7.85 6.81 3.96
C SER A 282 7.04 5.51 3.94
N THR A 283 6.04 5.46 3.07
CA THR A 283 5.22 4.27 2.82
C THR A 283 5.98 3.18 2.07
N HIS A 284 7.06 3.54 1.35
CA HIS A 284 7.91 2.59 0.63
C HIS A 284 9.28 2.47 1.30
N PRO A 285 9.93 1.30 1.21
CA PRO A 285 11.31 1.13 1.64
C PRO A 285 12.27 1.99 0.81
N PRO A 286 13.49 2.27 1.32
CA PRO A 286 14.52 2.93 0.54
C PRO A 286 14.81 2.18 -0.76
N LEU A 287 14.92 2.93 -1.86
CA LEU A 287 15.18 2.38 -3.18
C LEU A 287 16.44 1.50 -3.21
N GLU A 288 17.51 1.98 -2.61
CA GLU A 288 18.79 1.29 -2.54
C GLU A 288 18.67 -0.10 -1.91
N GLU A 289 17.89 -0.22 -0.84
CA GLU A 289 17.66 -1.50 -0.17
C GLU A 289 16.81 -2.45 -1.02
N ARG A 290 15.79 -1.93 -1.74
CA ARG A 290 14.99 -2.73 -2.70
C ARG A 290 15.87 -3.26 -3.83
N VAL A 291 16.63 -2.37 -4.47
CA VAL A 291 17.54 -2.73 -5.57
C VAL A 291 18.57 -3.75 -5.13
N LYS A 292 19.21 -3.55 -3.96
CA LYS A 292 20.17 -4.51 -3.40
C LYS A 292 19.55 -5.89 -3.26
N ARG A 293 18.37 -6.01 -2.64
CA ARG A 293 17.68 -7.30 -2.44
C ARG A 293 17.29 -7.96 -3.77
N LEU A 294 16.85 -7.16 -4.75
CA LEU A 294 16.52 -7.67 -6.07
C LEU A 294 17.75 -8.22 -6.80
N ARG A 295 18.91 -7.54 -6.72
CA ARG A 295 20.17 -8.02 -7.29
C ARG A 295 20.68 -9.29 -6.60
N GLU A 296 20.54 -9.39 -5.28
CA GLU A 296 20.83 -10.62 -4.53
C GLU A 296 19.90 -11.77 -4.96
N LEU A 297 18.61 -11.49 -5.17
CA LEU A 297 17.65 -12.47 -5.64
C LEU A 297 17.96 -12.92 -7.08
N GLU A 298 18.36 -12.00 -7.96
CA GLU A 298 18.80 -12.29 -9.33
C GLU A 298 19.96 -13.28 -9.34
N GLN A 299 21.00 -13.02 -8.53
CA GLN A 299 22.13 -13.93 -8.38
C GLN A 299 21.70 -15.32 -7.89
N ARG A 300 20.86 -15.38 -6.85
CA ARG A 300 20.34 -16.68 -6.34
C ARG A 300 19.58 -17.46 -7.41
N MET A 301 18.73 -16.77 -8.19
CA MET A 301 17.97 -17.39 -9.26
C MET A 301 18.87 -17.91 -10.40
N GLN A 302 19.93 -17.17 -10.74
CA GLN A 302 20.92 -17.59 -11.76
C GLN A 302 21.72 -18.81 -11.35
N TYR A 303 22.12 -18.89 -10.07
CA TYR A 303 22.92 -20.02 -9.55
C TYR A 303 22.05 -21.17 -9.03
N GLY A 304 20.73 -21.13 -9.17
CA GLY A 304 19.82 -22.16 -8.66
C GLY A 304 19.85 -22.31 -7.13
N LEU A 305 20.37 -21.31 -6.42
CA LEU A 305 20.40 -21.27 -4.97
C LEU A 305 19.00 -20.84 -4.47
N ARG A 306 18.37 -21.74 -3.73
CA ARG A 306 17.02 -21.52 -3.15
C ARG A 306 17.08 -20.93 -1.74
#